data_1cb32d8d898f26845349d2d36f3432fa
#
_entry.id   1cb32d8d898f26845349d2d36f3432fa
#
_cell.length_a   1.000
_cell.length_b   1.000
_cell.length_c   1.000
_cell.angle_alpha   90.00
_cell.angle_beta   90.00
_cell.angle_gamma   90.00
#
_symmetry.space_group_name_H-M   'P 1'
#
loop_
_entity.id
_entity.type
_entity.pdbx_description
1 polymer ?
#
loop_
_entity_poly.entity_id
_entity_poly.type
_entity_poly.pdbx_seq_one_letter_code
_entity_poly.pdbx_strand_id
1 'polypeptide(L)'
;QSLELMRMEKNRGVQVTAETAPHYFTLTEDAAAGYDTNAKMNPPLRSEADRAAVLQALVDGTIDAIATDHAPHSCLEKECEFELAANGIIGLESALPLGLTLVADDLLSPGRLVELMTANPARILGIPGGSLQPGAVADITIIRPDQSFTFSEADICSKSRNTPFLGFQMPGRAVLTMVGGEIRFEKGLRSRHHSLSTDLSRHIPGWIFPTSLPVTLHTEQAGIAVPAAQLA
;
A
#
# COMPACT_ATOMS: atom_id res chain seq x y z
N GLN A 1 4.13 -2.63 -24.54
CA GLN A 1 4.19 -1.41 -25.37
C GLN A 1 4.08 -0.12 -24.55
N SER A 2 3.02 0.11 -23.76
CA SER A 2 2.83 1.37 -23.02
C SER A 2 3.99 1.67 -22.07
N LEU A 3 4.44 0.71 -21.28
CA LEU A 3 5.58 0.87 -20.36
C LEU A 3 6.90 1.12 -21.11
N GLU A 4 7.08 0.52 -22.28
CA GLU A 4 8.25 0.75 -23.12
C GLU A 4 8.26 2.19 -23.67
N LEU A 5 7.10 2.67 -24.12
CA LEU A 5 6.94 4.05 -24.55
C LEU A 5 7.20 5.04 -23.40
N MET A 6 6.65 4.77 -22.20
CA MET A 6 6.90 5.58 -21.01
C MET A 6 8.40 5.66 -20.68
N ARG A 7 9.09 4.53 -20.73
CA ARG A 7 10.55 4.44 -20.51
C ARG A 7 11.33 5.26 -21.54
N MET A 8 10.95 5.15 -22.80
CA MET A 8 11.55 5.93 -23.88
C MET A 8 11.36 7.44 -23.68
N GLU A 9 10.15 7.88 -23.37
CA GLU A 9 9.85 9.31 -23.22
C GLU A 9 10.51 9.90 -21.97
N LYS A 10 10.55 9.16 -20.83
CA LYS A 10 11.32 9.56 -19.67
C LYS A 10 12.81 9.74 -19.98
N ASN A 11 13.41 8.80 -20.75
CA ASN A 11 14.81 8.90 -21.18
C ASN A 11 15.08 10.09 -22.11
N ARG A 12 14.06 10.59 -22.80
CA ARG A 12 14.12 11.81 -23.63
C ARG A 12 13.92 13.10 -22.81
N GLY A 13 13.71 12.97 -21.50
CA GLY A 13 13.49 14.11 -20.59
C GLY A 13 12.04 14.63 -20.57
N VAL A 14 11.09 13.89 -21.16
CA VAL A 14 9.67 14.27 -21.08
C VAL A 14 9.19 14.11 -19.62
N GLN A 15 8.55 15.15 -19.10
CA GLN A 15 7.97 15.15 -17.75
C GLN A 15 6.65 14.38 -17.76
N VAL A 16 6.76 13.07 -17.61
CA VAL A 16 5.62 12.14 -17.58
C VAL A 16 5.74 11.22 -16.40
N THR A 17 4.63 10.92 -15.75
CA THR A 17 4.54 9.97 -14.63
C THR A 17 3.58 8.84 -14.96
N ALA A 18 3.81 7.70 -14.34
CA ALA A 18 2.96 6.52 -14.46
C ALA A 18 2.66 5.94 -13.08
N GLU A 19 1.45 5.39 -12.93
CA GLU A 19 1.05 4.67 -11.72
C GLU A 19 0.57 3.26 -12.07
N THR A 20 0.51 2.40 -11.07
CA THR A 20 -0.13 1.08 -11.13
C THR A 20 -0.91 0.80 -9.86
N ALA A 21 -1.83 -0.15 -9.91
CA ALA A 21 -2.54 -0.63 -8.73
C ALA A 21 -2.04 -2.02 -8.29
N PRO A 22 -2.20 -2.38 -6.99
CA PRO A 22 -1.69 -3.64 -6.45
C PRO A 22 -2.18 -4.88 -7.18
N HIS A 23 -3.42 -4.90 -7.66
CA HIS A 23 -3.97 -6.02 -8.39
C HIS A 23 -3.26 -6.29 -9.73
N TYR A 24 -2.68 -5.28 -10.41
CA TYR A 24 -1.97 -5.47 -11.67
C TYR A 24 -0.58 -6.07 -11.55
N PHE A 25 0.05 -5.98 -10.40
CA PHE A 25 1.31 -6.69 -10.16
C PHE A 25 1.14 -8.00 -9.37
N THR A 26 -0.07 -8.27 -8.87
CA THR A 26 -0.36 -9.47 -8.07
C THR A 26 -1.12 -10.52 -8.88
N LEU A 27 -2.11 -10.12 -9.68
CA LEU A 27 -3.04 -10.99 -10.37
C LEU A 27 -2.80 -10.99 -11.89
N THR A 28 -3.23 -12.08 -12.53
CA THR A 28 -3.34 -12.21 -13.99
C THR A 28 -4.78 -12.42 -14.40
N GLU A 29 -5.04 -12.44 -15.70
CA GLU A 29 -6.35 -12.76 -16.28
C GLU A 29 -6.91 -14.11 -15.81
N ASP A 30 -6.06 -15.03 -15.36
CA ASP A 30 -6.48 -16.32 -14.79
C ASP A 30 -7.35 -16.15 -13.55
N ALA A 31 -7.21 -15.04 -12.81
CA ALA A 31 -8.06 -14.75 -11.66
C ALA A 31 -9.54 -14.54 -12.06
N ALA A 32 -9.80 -14.16 -13.30
CA ALA A 32 -11.16 -14.03 -13.84
C ALA A 32 -11.68 -15.35 -14.46
N ALA A 33 -10.87 -16.41 -14.49
CA ALA A 33 -11.31 -17.73 -14.93
C ALA A 33 -12.46 -18.22 -14.05
N GLY A 34 -13.54 -18.73 -14.65
CA GLY A 34 -14.74 -19.10 -13.92
C GLY A 34 -15.70 -17.92 -13.65
N TYR A 35 -15.43 -16.76 -14.26
CA TYR A 35 -16.30 -15.56 -14.16
C TYR A 35 -16.40 -14.98 -12.75
N ASP A 36 -15.31 -15.04 -11.97
CA ASP A 36 -15.26 -14.36 -10.68
C ASP A 36 -15.38 -12.85 -10.85
N THR A 37 -16.53 -12.31 -10.44
CA THR A 37 -16.79 -10.87 -10.54
C THR A 37 -15.86 -10.04 -9.67
N ASN A 38 -15.29 -10.58 -8.59
CA ASN A 38 -14.29 -9.90 -7.77
C ASN A 38 -12.93 -9.78 -8.48
N ALA A 39 -12.72 -10.47 -9.60
CA ALA A 39 -11.56 -10.27 -10.46
C ALA A 39 -11.87 -9.42 -11.71
N LYS A 40 -13.10 -8.89 -11.82
CA LYS A 40 -13.50 -8.00 -12.93
C LYS A 40 -13.01 -6.58 -12.66
N MET A 41 -12.05 -6.14 -13.44
CA MET A 41 -11.38 -4.83 -13.34
C MET A 41 -11.50 -4.03 -14.63
N ASN A 42 -11.30 -2.72 -14.55
CA ASN A 42 -11.15 -1.86 -15.72
C ASN A 42 -10.05 -0.82 -15.47
N PRO A 43 -8.90 -0.90 -16.20
CA PRO A 43 -8.54 -1.89 -17.23
C PRO A 43 -8.58 -3.33 -16.74
N PRO A 44 -8.84 -4.32 -17.63
CA PRO A 44 -8.89 -5.72 -17.21
C PRO A 44 -7.52 -6.25 -16.79
N LEU A 45 -7.51 -7.25 -15.94
CA LEU A 45 -6.30 -8.04 -15.65
C LEU A 45 -5.74 -8.61 -16.95
N ARG A 46 -4.42 -8.71 -17.03
CA ARG A 46 -3.69 -9.09 -18.23
C ARG A 46 -2.92 -10.38 -18.02
N SER A 47 -2.19 -10.76 -19.08
CA SER A 47 -1.35 -11.95 -19.08
C SER A 47 -0.21 -11.89 -18.04
N GLU A 48 0.37 -13.03 -17.75
CA GLU A 48 1.58 -13.11 -16.90
C GLU A 48 2.74 -12.27 -17.46
N ALA A 49 2.88 -12.20 -18.80
CA ALA A 49 3.90 -11.36 -19.43
C ALA A 49 3.66 -9.86 -19.15
N ASP A 50 2.41 -9.42 -19.15
CA ASP A 50 2.05 -8.03 -18.80
C ASP A 50 2.28 -7.76 -17.30
N ARG A 51 1.93 -8.70 -16.41
CA ARG A 51 2.21 -8.61 -14.97
C ARG A 51 3.72 -8.49 -14.70
N ALA A 52 4.53 -9.34 -15.33
CA ALA A 52 5.98 -9.28 -15.23
C ALA A 52 6.54 -7.94 -15.74
N ALA A 53 5.96 -7.38 -16.81
CA ALA A 53 6.35 -6.07 -17.30
C ALA A 53 6.03 -4.94 -16.32
N VAL A 54 4.90 -5.01 -15.59
CA VAL A 54 4.55 -4.07 -14.51
C VAL A 54 5.54 -4.19 -13.35
N LEU A 55 5.86 -5.39 -12.91
CA LEU A 55 6.87 -5.64 -11.87
C LEU A 55 8.23 -5.05 -12.26
N GLN A 56 8.70 -5.31 -13.48
CA GLN A 56 9.95 -4.74 -13.98
C GLN A 56 9.91 -3.21 -14.00
N ALA A 57 8.77 -2.61 -14.35
CA ALA A 57 8.62 -1.16 -14.41
C ALA A 57 8.58 -0.50 -13.01
N LEU A 58 8.16 -1.22 -11.97
CA LEU A 58 8.28 -0.78 -10.57
C LEU A 58 9.76 -0.82 -10.12
N VAL A 59 10.49 -1.87 -10.50
CA VAL A 59 11.91 -2.08 -10.16
C VAL A 59 12.79 -1.02 -10.82
N ASP A 60 12.62 -0.78 -12.13
CA ASP A 60 13.46 0.13 -12.91
C ASP A 60 13.06 1.62 -12.81
N GLY A 61 11.97 1.94 -12.08
CA GLY A 61 11.53 3.31 -11.87
C GLY A 61 10.71 3.90 -13.02
N THR A 62 10.28 3.09 -13.98
CA THR A 62 9.36 3.54 -15.04
C THR A 62 8.00 3.90 -14.45
N ILE A 63 7.52 3.15 -13.45
CA ILE A 63 6.34 3.47 -12.66
C ILE A 63 6.77 4.29 -11.44
N ASP A 64 6.07 5.40 -11.22
CA ASP A 64 6.39 6.40 -10.20
C ASP A 64 5.58 6.24 -8.92
N ALA A 65 4.37 5.68 -8.99
CA ALA A 65 3.46 5.55 -7.86
C ALA A 65 2.67 4.24 -7.88
N ILE A 66 2.26 3.81 -6.69
CA ILE A 66 1.26 2.76 -6.49
C ILE A 66 0.02 3.44 -5.94
N ALA A 67 -1.07 3.39 -6.71
CA ALA A 67 -2.40 3.87 -6.32
C ALA A 67 -3.31 2.69 -6.03
N THR A 68 -4.29 2.85 -5.14
CA THR A 68 -5.13 1.73 -4.70
C THR A 68 -6.17 1.29 -5.71
N ASP A 69 -6.62 2.22 -6.55
CA ASP A 69 -7.78 2.02 -7.44
C ASP A 69 -8.99 1.45 -6.67
N HIS A 70 -9.23 2.02 -5.47
CA HIS A 70 -10.27 1.57 -4.55
C HIS A 70 -11.65 1.84 -5.10
N ALA A 71 -12.36 0.79 -5.49
CA ALA A 71 -13.70 0.83 -6.08
C ALA A 71 -14.69 -0.05 -5.29
N PRO A 72 -15.27 0.48 -4.20
CA PRO A 72 -16.25 -0.25 -3.39
C PRO A 72 -17.59 -0.38 -4.14
N HIS A 73 -18.06 -1.59 -4.25
CA HIS A 73 -19.36 -1.93 -4.84
C HIS A 73 -20.20 -2.76 -3.86
N SER A 74 -21.51 -2.62 -3.97
CA SER A 74 -22.46 -3.44 -3.20
C SER A 74 -22.46 -4.89 -3.69
N CYS A 75 -22.94 -5.81 -2.86
CA CYS A 75 -23.15 -7.21 -3.28
C CYS A 75 -24.08 -7.30 -4.49
N LEU A 76 -25.11 -6.46 -4.59
CA LEU A 76 -26.03 -6.46 -5.74
C LEU A 76 -25.34 -6.09 -7.06
N GLU A 77 -24.29 -5.27 -7.01
CA GLU A 77 -23.50 -4.89 -8.19
C GLU A 77 -22.43 -5.92 -8.55
N LYS A 78 -22.07 -6.78 -7.61
CA LYS A 78 -21.02 -7.80 -7.81
C LYS A 78 -21.56 -9.23 -7.92
N GLU A 79 -22.63 -9.59 -7.18
CA GLU A 79 -23.24 -10.92 -7.18
C GLU A 79 -24.30 -11.04 -8.30
N CYS A 80 -23.88 -10.79 -9.52
CA CYS A 80 -24.67 -10.90 -10.73
C CYS A 80 -23.84 -11.53 -11.85
N GLU A 81 -24.41 -11.67 -13.04
CA GLU A 81 -23.70 -12.19 -14.21
C GLU A 81 -22.46 -11.34 -14.50
N PHE A 82 -21.36 -12.01 -14.87
CA PHE A 82 -20.05 -11.35 -15.06
C PHE A 82 -20.13 -10.14 -15.98
N GLU A 83 -20.92 -10.21 -17.06
CA GLU A 83 -21.07 -9.09 -18.01
C GLU A 83 -21.70 -7.85 -17.35
N LEU A 84 -22.64 -8.05 -16.44
CA LEU A 84 -23.39 -6.99 -15.77
C LEU A 84 -22.70 -6.48 -14.51
N ALA A 85 -21.79 -7.26 -13.94
CA ALA A 85 -21.10 -6.91 -12.71
C ALA A 85 -20.27 -5.63 -12.86
N ALA A 86 -20.28 -4.79 -11.83
CA ALA A 86 -19.46 -3.58 -11.78
C ALA A 86 -17.96 -3.91 -11.81
N ASN A 87 -17.17 -3.05 -12.47
CA ASN A 87 -15.72 -3.18 -12.51
C ASN A 87 -15.08 -2.63 -11.24
N GLY A 88 -14.00 -3.26 -10.79
CA GLY A 88 -13.18 -2.80 -9.69
C GLY A 88 -13.40 -3.56 -8.40
N ILE A 89 -12.48 -3.31 -7.47
CA ILE A 89 -12.39 -3.96 -6.16
C ILE A 89 -12.05 -2.94 -5.07
N ILE A 90 -12.28 -3.30 -3.81
CA ILE A 90 -11.68 -2.53 -2.71
C ILE A 90 -10.16 -2.77 -2.68
N GLY A 91 -9.40 -1.71 -2.46
CA GLY A 91 -7.93 -1.75 -2.51
C GLY A 91 -7.23 -1.14 -1.29
N LEU A 92 -7.93 -0.38 -0.43
CA LEU A 92 -7.28 0.35 0.67
C LEU A 92 -6.58 -0.59 1.66
N GLU A 93 -7.25 -1.65 2.09
CA GLU A 93 -6.75 -2.55 3.12
C GLU A 93 -5.70 -3.53 2.60
N SER A 94 -5.74 -3.84 1.29
CA SER A 94 -4.82 -4.78 0.65
C SER A 94 -3.58 -4.12 0.03
N ALA A 95 -3.61 -2.82 -0.26
CA ALA A 95 -2.55 -2.15 -1.01
C ALA A 95 -1.17 -2.28 -0.36
N LEU A 96 -1.06 -1.91 0.92
CA LEU A 96 0.21 -2.03 1.64
C LEU A 96 0.66 -3.49 1.83
N PRO A 97 -0.19 -4.42 2.28
CA PRO A 97 0.19 -5.82 2.38
C PRO A 97 0.65 -6.42 1.05
N LEU A 98 -0.03 -6.15 -0.06
CA LEU A 98 0.39 -6.59 -1.40
C LEU A 98 1.69 -5.91 -1.86
N GLY A 99 1.88 -4.63 -1.54
CA GLY A 99 3.16 -3.96 -1.77
C GLY A 99 4.31 -4.59 -0.98
N LEU A 100 4.06 -5.03 0.25
CA LEU A 100 5.05 -5.71 1.07
C LEU A 100 5.46 -7.08 0.52
N THR A 101 4.66 -7.74 -0.33
CA THR A 101 5.11 -8.96 -1.03
C THR A 101 6.29 -8.66 -1.94
N LEU A 102 6.31 -7.49 -2.59
CA LEU A 102 7.43 -7.08 -3.45
C LEU A 102 8.73 -6.89 -2.66
N VAL A 103 8.61 -6.52 -1.39
CA VAL A 103 9.77 -6.43 -0.48
C VAL A 103 10.18 -7.81 0.02
N ALA A 104 9.22 -8.66 0.36
CA ALA A 104 9.50 -10.04 0.80
C ALA A 104 10.14 -10.90 -0.29
N ASP A 105 9.83 -10.61 -1.56
CA ASP A 105 10.38 -11.27 -2.75
C ASP A 105 11.68 -10.59 -3.25
N ASP A 106 12.26 -9.65 -2.47
CA ASP A 106 13.48 -8.90 -2.82
C ASP A 106 13.40 -8.12 -4.16
N LEU A 107 12.19 -7.82 -4.65
CA LEU A 107 11.98 -7.02 -5.86
C LEU A 107 12.12 -5.52 -5.60
N LEU A 108 11.70 -5.06 -4.42
CA LEU A 108 11.84 -3.66 -3.99
C LEU A 108 12.47 -3.58 -2.61
N SER A 109 13.26 -2.52 -2.39
CA SER A 109 13.63 -2.16 -1.02
C SER A 109 12.43 -1.59 -0.26
N PRO A 110 12.39 -1.71 1.08
CA PRO A 110 11.34 -1.08 1.89
C PRO A 110 11.22 0.43 1.63
N GLY A 111 12.35 1.13 1.48
CA GLY A 111 12.37 2.55 1.17
C GLY A 111 11.73 2.87 -0.17
N ARG A 112 11.98 2.04 -1.20
CA ARG A 112 11.38 2.23 -2.52
C ARG A 112 9.86 2.02 -2.49
N LEU A 113 9.36 1.01 -1.78
CA LEU A 113 7.92 0.81 -1.60
C LEU A 113 7.28 2.04 -0.94
N VAL A 114 7.90 2.55 0.12
CA VAL A 114 7.43 3.77 0.81
C VAL A 114 7.39 4.96 -0.13
N GLU A 115 8.44 5.20 -0.93
CA GLU A 115 8.45 6.27 -1.92
C GLU A 115 7.30 6.16 -2.92
N LEU A 116 7.06 4.96 -3.46
CA LEU A 116 5.99 4.69 -4.43
C LEU A 116 4.59 4.94 -3.86
N MET A 117 4.39 4.78 -2.56
CA MET A 117 3.09 4.92 -1.90
C MET A 117 2.91 6.26 -1.17
N THR A 118 3.96 7.07 -1.00
CA THR A 118 3.89 8.29 -0.17
C THR A 118 4.56 9.51 -0.83
N ALA A 119 5.87 9.58 -0.81
CA ALA A 119 6.62 10.76 -1.24
C ALA A 119 6.42 11.09 -2.73
N ASN A 120 6.41 10.07 -3.58
CA ASN A 120 6.22 10.26 -5.01
C ASN A 120 4.81 10.74 -5.36
N PRO A 121 3.72 10.09 -4.88
CA PRO A 121 2.36 10.61 -5.05
C PRO A 121 2.19 12.04 -4.53
N ALA A 122 2.70 12.35 -3.33
CA ALA A 122 2.61 13.70 -2.78
C ALA A 122 3.29 14.74 -3.70
N ARG A 123 4.47 14.41 -4.23
CA ARG A 123 5.20 15.27 -5.17
C ARG A 123 4.47 15.43 -6.51
N ILE A 124 3.91 14.34 -7.05
CA ILE A 124 3.16 14.35 -8.31
C ILE A 124 1.92 15.22 -8.20
N LEU A 125 1.20 15.11 -7.08
CA LEU A 125 -0.03 15.87 -6.83
C LEU A 125 0.25 17.30 -6.33
N GLY A 126 1.51 17.64 -5.97
CA GLY A 126 1.86 18.94 -5.42
C GLY A 126 1.26 19.23 -4.05
N ILE A 127 0.99 18.18 -3.27
CA ILE A 127 0.41 18.30 -1.92
C ILE A 127 1.50 18.16 -0.84
N PRO A 128 1.31 18.80 0.35
CA PRO A 128 2.19 18.55 1.49
C PRO A 128 2.00 17.11 1.97
N GLY A 129 3.11 16.44 2.31
CA GLY A 129 3.11 15.04 2.80
C GLY A 129 4.35 14.28 2.36
N GLY A 130 4.37 12.98 2.64
CA GLY A 130 5.48 12.09 2.27
C GLY A 130 6.79 12.39 3.01
N SER A 131 6.76 13.09 4.15
CA SER A 131 7.94 13.51 4.90
C SER A 131 7.74 13.36 6.40
N LEU A 132 8.81 12.95 7.11
CA LEU A 132 8.88 12.90 8.57
C LEU A 132 9.80 14.00 9.14
N GLN A 133 10.00 15.10 8.41
CA GLN A 133 10.86 16.18 8.87
C GLN A 133 10.24 16.94 10.06
N PRO A 134 11.06 17.52 10.95
CA PRO A 134 10.59 18.39 12.01
C PRO A 134 9.75 19.55 11.45
N GLY A 135 8.56 19.76 12.03
CA GLY A 135 7.62 20.79 11.58
C GLY A 135 6.63 20.32 10.51
N ALA A 136 6.82 19.13 9.95
CA ALA A 136 5.80 18.50 9.09
C ALA A 136 4.58 18.08 9.92
N VAL A 137 3.41 17.96 9.26
CA VAL A 137 2.22 17.37 9.88
C VAL A 137 2.53 15.93 10.29
N ALA A 138 2.12 15.56 11.51
CA ALA A 138 2.37 14.22 12.03
C ALA A 138 1.34 13.22 11.48
N ASP A 139 1.44 12.95 10.17
CA ASP A 139 0.73 11.89 9.45
C ASP A 139 1.68 10.72 9.31
N ILE A 140 1.52 9.70 10.16
CA ILE A 140 2.50 8.62 10.34
C ILE A 140 1.79 7.28 10.34
N THR A 141 2.31 6.33 9.54
CA THR A 141 1.92 4.92 9.61
C THR A 141 3.09 4.07 10.09
N ILE A 142 2.87 3.24 11.11
CA ILE A 142 3.85 2.24 11.56
C ILE A 142 3.48 0.90 10.95
N ILE A 143 4.46 0.29 10.28
CA ILE A 143 4.31 -0.96 9.56
C ILE A 143 5.10 -2.07 10.25
N ARG A 144 4.52 -3.25 10.34
CA ARG A 144 5.18 -4.51 10.74
C ARG A 144 5.32 -5.38 9.49
N PRO A 145 6.45 -5.33 8.79
CA PRO A 145 6.67 -6.08 7.55
C PRO A 145 6.87 -7.58 7.79
N ASP A 146 7.16 -7.97 9.03
CA ASP A 146 7.44 -9.32 9.50
C ASP A 146 6.24 -9.99 10.19
N GLN A 147 5.09 -9.32 10.26
CA GLN A 147 3.89 -9.85 10.88
C GLN A 147 2.94 -10.43 9.82
N SER A 148 3.25 -11.63 9.33
CA SER A 148 2.39 -12.31 8.36
C SER A 148 1.00 -12.61 8.92
N PHE A 149 -0.01 -12.58 8.04
CA PHE A 149 -1.38 -12.90 8.37
C PHE A 149 -2.16 -13.39 7.16
N THR A 150 -3.26 -14.10 7.38
CA THR A 150 -4.22 -14.41 6.32
C THR A 150 -5.23 -13.28 6.22
N PHE A 151 -5.34 -12.66 5.04
CA PHE A 151 -6.29 -11.57 4.80
C PHE A 151 -7.72 -12.11 4.87
N SER A 152 -8.53 -11.51 5.70
CA SER A 152 -9.90 -11.95 6.02
C SER A 152 -10.87 -10.78 6.08
N GLU A 153 -12.16 -11.04 6.12
CA GLU A 153 -13.18 -10.01 6.27
C GLU A 153 -13.00 -9.14 7.52
N ALA A 154 -12.41 -9.71 8.59
CA ALA A 154 -12.10 -8.97 9.82
C ALA A 154 -11.00 -7.90 9.63
N ASP A 155 -10.26 -7.96 8.53
CA ASP A 155 -9.23 -6.98 8.18
C ASP A 155 -9.78 -5.83 7.30
N ILE A 156 -11.03 -5.94 6.86
CA ILE A 156 -11.66 -4.97 5.97
C ILE A 156 -12.45 -3.94 6.79
N CYS A 157 -12.04 -2.67 6.71
CA CYS A 157 -12.73 -1.53 7.28
C CYS A 157 -13.74 -0.90 6.29
N SER A 158 -13.51 -1.08 5.00
CA SER A 158 -14.40 -0.63 3.94
C SER A 158 -15.82 -1.19 4.11
N LYS A 159 -16.83 -0.44 3.67
CA LYS A 159 -18.24 -0.90 3.74
C LYS A 159 -18.51 -2.07 2.82
N SER A 160 -17.77 -2.16 1.72
CA SER A 160 -17.89 -3.23 0.73
C SER A 160 -16.90 -4.37 1.00
N ARG A 161 -17.15 -5.52 0.34
CA ARG A 161 -16.35 -6.75 0.49
C ARG A 161 -15.84 -7.31 -0.85
N ASN A 162 -15.98 -6.54 -1.93
CA ASN A 162 -15.63 -6.95 -3.28
C ASN A 162 -14.10 -6.99 -3.47
N THR A 163 -13.51 -8.11 -3.11
CA THR A 163 -12.06 -8.36 -3.23
C THR A 163 -11.76 -9.82 -3.53
N PRO A 164 -10.83 -10.12 -4.45
CA PRO A 164 -10.37 -11.48 -4.71
C PRO A 164 -9.30 -11.96 -3.72
N PHE A 165 -8.86 -11.10 -2.78
CA PHE A 165 -7.71 -11.37 -1.93
C PHE A 165 -8.04 -12.09 -0.61
N LEU A 166 -9.33 -12.41 -0.33
CA LEU A 166 -9.68 -13.17 0.87
C LEU A 166 -8.95 -14.52 0.88
N GLY A 167 -8.33 -14.84 2.01
CA GLY A 167 -7.53 -16.05 2.17
C GLY A 167 -6.05 -15.93 1.75
N PHE A 168 -5.64 -14.82 1.13
CA PHE A 168 -4.24 -14.60 0.77
C PHE A 168 -3.35 -14.46 2.00
N GLN A 169 -2.16 -15.04 1.94
CA GLN A 169 -1.12 -14.83 2.93
C GLN A 169 -0.41 -13.50 2.64
N MET A 170 -0.45 -12.61 3.61
CA MET A 170 0.17 -11.28 3.53
C MET A 170 1.39 -11.23 4.45
N PRO A 171 2.55 -10.70 4.00
CA PRO A 171 3.79 -10.72 4.79
C PRO A 171 3.79 -9.75 5.96
N GLY A 172 3.00 -8.65 5.87
CA GLY A 172 3.00 -7.61 6.89
C GLY A 172 1.81 -6.68 6.78
N ARG A 173 1.69 -5.78 7.76
CA ARG A 173 0.56 -4.84 7.87
C ARG A 173 0.92 -3.53 8.58
N ALA A 174 0.06 -2.52 8.43
CA ALA A 174 0.06 -1.37 9.32
C ALA A 174 -0.44 -1.80 10.71
N VAL A 175 0.20 -1.30 11.76
CA VAL A 175 -0.18 -1.55 13.16
C VAL A 175 -0.58 -0.28 13.90
N LEU A 176 -0.19 0.88 13.39
CA LEU A 176 -0.64 2.17 13.90
C LEU A 176 -0.71 3.17 12.74
N THR A 177 -1.74 4.02 12.75
CA THR A 177 -1.84 5.18 11.88
C THR A 177 -2.20 6.41 12.70
N MET A 178 -1.43 7.48 12.50
CA MET A 178 -1.62 8.78 13.09
C MET A 178 -1.92 9.80 11.97
N VAL A 179 -2.89 10.66 12.20
CA VAL A 179 -3.26 11.74 11.27
C VAL A 179 -3.34 13.05 12.07
N GLY A 180 -2.59 14.06 11.64
CA GLY A 180 -2.53 15.34 12.33
C GLY A 180 -2.06 15.24 13.79
N GLY A 181 -1.24 14.22 14.12
CA GLY A 181 -0.79 13.95 15.49
C GLY A 181 -1.77 13.12 16.35
N GLU A 182 -2.93 12.75 15.82
CA GLU A 182 -3.92 11.92 16.53
C GLU A 182 -3.89 10.48 16.03
N ILE A 183 -3.84 9.51 16.93
CA ILE A 183 -3.92 8.09 16.57
C ILE A 183 -5.34 7.80 16.07
N ARG A 184 -5.44 7.33 14.83
CA ARG A 184 -6.71 6.97 14.16
C ARG A 184 -6.91 5.46 14.06
N PHE A 185 -5.81 4.70 14.04
CA PHE A 185 -5.85 3.25 13.96
C PHE A 185 -4.74 2.65 14.79
N GLU A 186 -5.06 1.57 15.52
CA GLU A 186 -4.10 0.79 16.30
C GLU A 186 -4.53 -0.67 16.31
N LYS A 187 -3.66 -1.59 15.87
CA LYS A 187 -3.93 -3.03 15.81
C LYS A 187 -2.86 -3.81 16.58
N GLY A 188 -3.30 -4.53 17.61
CA GLY A 188 -2.45 -5.52 18.28
C GLY A 188 -1.41 -4.98 19.27
N LEU A 189 -1.38 -3.69 19.54
CA LEU A 189 -0.75 -3.16 20.73
C LEU A 189 -1.74 -3.41 21.88
N ARG A 190 -1.42 -4.33 22.79
CA ARG A 190 -2.31 -4.57 23.95
C ARG A 190 -2.55 -3.23 24.62
N SER A 191 -3.80 -2.79 24.65
CA SER A 191 -4.22 -1.63 25.41
C SER A 191 -3.99 -1.93 26.92
N ARG A 192 -2.81 -1.60 27.41
CA ARG A 192 -2.71 -1.22 28.81
C ARG A 192 -3.19 0.23 28.81
N HIS A 193 -4.35 0.47 29.40
CA HIS A 193 -4.80 1.79 29.80
C HIS A 193 -3.70 2.46 30.63
N HIS A 194 -2.81 3.13 29.96
CA HIS A 194 -1.95 4.14 30.55
C HIS A 194 -2.14 5.37 29.69
N SER A 195 -2.58 6.44 30.33
CA SER A 195 -2.50 7.79 29.78
C SER A 195 -1.18 7.91 29.02
N LEU A 196 -1.24 8.25 27.74
CA LEU A 196 -0.07 8.54 26.91
C LEU A 196 0.68 9.74 27.49
N SER A 197 1.38 9.54 28.61
CA SER A 197 2.49 10.39 28.98
C SER A 197 3.71 9.87 28.22
N THR A 198 4.07 10.55 27.14
CA THR A 198 5.42 10.79 26.60
C THR A 198 6.49 9.67 26.60
N ASP A 199 6.17 8.41 26.77
CA ASP A 199 7.19 7.36 26.78
C ASP A 199 6.96 6.28 25.70
N LEU A 200 6.98 6.72 24.44
CA LEU A 200 7.09 5.83 23.26
C LEU A 200 8.47 5.14 23.20
N SER A 201 9.38 5.48 24.12
CA SER A 201 10.77 5.03 24.12
C SER A 201 10.99 3.55 24.44
N ARG A 202 9.96 2.81 24.87
CA ARG A 202 10.16 1.47 25.46
C ARG A 202 9.78 0.27 24.60
N HIS A 203 9.30 0.45 23.34
CA HIS A 203 8.67 -0.69 22.64
C HIS A 203 9.08 -0.98 21.21
N ILE A 204 10.13 -0.36 20.64
CA ILE A 204 10.60 -0.70 19.28
C ILE A 204 12.13 -0.73 19.25
N PRO A 205 12.83 -1.86 19.20
CA PRO A 205 14.28 -1.92 19.00
C PRO A 205 14.69 -1.85 17.51
N GLY A 206 15.67 -1.02 17.19
CA GLY A 206 16.51 -1.19 16.00
C GLY A 206 16.51 -0.13 14.90
N TRP A 207 16.05 1.12 15.07
CA TRP A 207 16.22 2.15 14.04
C TRP A 207 16.83 3.44 14.59
N ILE A 208 17.90 3.92 13.92
CA ILE A 208 18.61 5.17 14.25
C ILE A 208 17.96 6.30 13.46
N PHE A 209 17.36 7.26 14.15
CA PHE A 209 17.00 8.56 13.58
C PHE A 209 18.07 9.62 13.88
N PRO A 210 18.23 10.64 13.02
CA PRO A 210 19.20 11.72 13.32
C PRO A 210 18.82 12.46 14.61
N THR A 211 19.81 12.71 15.41
CA THR A 211 19.80 13.13 16.82
C THR A 211 19.31 14.57 17.09
N SER A 212 18.17 14.99 16.56
CA SER A 212 17.65 16.33 16.83
C SER A 212 16.16 16.43 17.19
N LEU A 213 15.51 15.32 17.57
CA LEU A 213 14.13 15.35 18.07
C LEU A 213 14.02 14.63 19.41
N PRO A 214 13.23 15.16 20.37
CA PRO A 214 13.00 14.51 21.66
C PRO A 214 11.89 13.44 21.56
N VAL A 215 12.05 12.50 20.62
CA VAL A 215 11.21 11.28 20.55
C VAL A 215 12.17 10.11 20.40
N THR A 216 12.47 9.49 21.51
CA THR A 216 13.33 8.29 21.55
C THR A 216 12.44 7.07 21.32
N LEU A 217 12.46 6.51 20.12
CA LEU A 217 11.84 5.23 19.81
C LEU A 217 12.90 4.13 20.00
N HIS A 218 12.73 3.30 21.03
CA HIS A 218 13.53 2.08 21.21
C HIS A 218 12.82 0.91 20.54
N THR A 219 13.53 0.22 19.66
CA THR A 219 12.99 -0.86 18.83
C THR A 219 13.64 -2.19 19.17
N GLU A 220 12.89 -3.18 19.60
CA GLU A 220 13.29 -4.59 19.62
C GLU A 220 12.59 -5.47 18.58
N GLN A 221 11.80 -4.91 17.65
CA GLN A 221 11.25 -5.62 16.49
C GLN A 221 11.02 -4.66 15.33
N ALA A 222 11.53 -5.01 14.16
CA ALA A 222 11.58 -4.14 12.99
C ALA A 222 10.21 -3.58 12.57
N GLY A 223 10.01 -2.28 12.76
CA GLY A 223 8.87 -1.52 12.25
C GLY A 223 9.36 -0.39 11.32
N ILE A 224 8.65 -0.15 10.24
CA ILE A 224 8.90 0.96 9.31
C ILE A 224 7.86 2.03 9.56
N ALA A 225 8.29 3.26 9.89
CA ALA A 225 7.40 4.42 9.97
C ALA A 225 7.32 5.10 8.59
N VAL A 226 6.13 5.29 8.07
CA VAL A 226 5.88 5.95 6.78
C VAL A 226 4.83 7.04 6.93
N PRO A 227 4.91 8.13 6.15
CA PRO A 227 3.89 9.17 6.16
C PRO A 227 2.56 8.63 5.65
N ALA A 228 1.46 8.96 6.33
CA ALA A 228 0.12 8.43 6.07
C ALA A 228 -0.61 9.12 4.88
N ALA A 229 0.06 9.92 4.07
CA ALA A 229 -0.55 10.84 3.10
C ALA A 229 -1.43 10.19 2.01
N GLN A 230 -1.72 8.89 2.04
CA GLN A 230 -2.55 8.23 1.02
C GLN A 230 -3.24 6.93 1.46
N LEU A 231 -3.57 6.74 2.72
CA LEU A 231 -4.42 5.60 3.13
C LEU A 231 -5.88 6.03 3.39
N ALA A 232 -6.31 7.15 2.86
CA ALA A 232 -7.70 7.62 2.89
C ALA A 232 -8.36 7.48 1.52
#